data_dc04decd6ce28d686a78c067850dab43
#
_entry.id   dc04decd6ce28d686a78c067850dab43
#
_cell.length_a   1.000
_cell.length_b   1.000
_cell.length_c   1.000
_cell.angle_alpha   90.00
_cell.angle_beta   90.00
_cell.angle_gamma   90.00
#
_symmetry.space_group_name_H-M   'P 1'
#
loop_
_entity.id
_entity.type
_entity.pdbx_description
1 polymer ?
#
loop_
_entity_poly.entity_id
_entity_poly.type
_entity_poly.pdbx_seq_one_letter_code
_entity_poly.pdbx_strand_id
1 'polypeptide(L)'
;MKSIIIIVCINQKQRSILKMGIFNNTENEQSFNEAIETRRTIYNLEKTISISDEELEELIAHAVKHVPSAFNSQSTRIVLLLNDKNEQFWENTKSILKETMGPDRDFEPTRQKIDNFKHSHGTILYYEDQSVINALQDKMPNFYENFEIWSNQANAMHQYAIWTALATKGIGASLQHYNPIVDESTASQFDIPNTWKLIAQMPFGDVRESANEKEIKPVEDRFIIKK
;
A
#
# COMPACT_ATOMS: atom_id res chain seq x y z
N MET A 1 6.31 -58.37 10.44
CA MET A 1 6.57 -57.04 10.98
C MET A 1 5.29 -56.25 10.98
N LYS A 2 4.69 -56.00 12.17
CA LYS A 2 3.41 -55.28 12.32
C LYS A 2 3.73 -53.79 12.52
N SER A 3 3.31 -52.95 11.58
CA SER A 3 3.43 -51.49 11.69
C SER A 3 2.42 -50.98 12.72
N ILE A 4 2.89 -50.40 13.80
CA ILE A 4 2.07 -49.77 14.83
C ILE A 4 1.74 -48.33 14.31
N ILE A 5 0.47 -48.10 13.97
CA ILE A 5 -0.05 -46.74 13.67
C ILE A 5 -0.41 -46.10 15.04
N ILE A 6 0.39 -45.12 15.47
CA ILE A 6 0.07 -44.30 16.63
C ILE A 6 -0.86 -43.20 16.17
N ILE A 7 -2.16 -43.31 16.47
CA ILE A 7 -3.13 -42.21 16.27
C ILE A 7 -3.01 -41.26 17.49
N VAL A 8 -2.35 -40.15 17.30
CA VAL A 8 -2.34 -39.07 18.31
C VAL A 8 -3.62 -38.26 18.17
N CYS A 9 -4.55 -38.44 19.10
CA CYS A 9 -5.73 -37.59 19.20
C CYS A 9 -5.33 -36.19 19.69
N ILE A 10 -5.18 -35.25 18.76
CA ILE A 10 -4.92 -33.85 19.08
C ILE A 10 -6.23 -33.16 19.40
N ASN A 11 -6.35 -32.61 20.62
CA ASN A 11 -7.48 -31.87 21.14
C ASN A 11 -7.75 -30.61 20.29
N GLN A 12 -9.02 -30.18 20.19
CA GLN A 12 -9.43 -29.00 19.37
C GLN A 12 -8.66 -27.72 19.72
N LYS A 13 -8.25 -27.54 20.98
CA LYS A 13 -7.44 -26.41 21.45
C LYS A 13 -6.00 -26.46 20.92
N GLN A 14 -5.44 -27.66 20.73
CA GLN A 14 -4.12 -27.85 20.09
C GLN A 14 -4.18 -27.67 18.58
N ARG A 15 -5.31 -27.95 17.94
CA ARG A 15 -5.51 -27.66 16.50
C ARG A 15 -5.59 -26.17 16.20
N SER A 16 -6.11 -25.35 17.13
CA SER A 16 -6.12 -23.89 16.97
C SER A 16 -4.73 -23.27 17.16
N ILE A 17 -3.91 -23.83 18.05
CA ILE A 17 -2.50 -23.40 18.25
C ILE A 17 -1.62 -23.83 17.05
N LEU A 18 -1.84 -25.03 16.50
CA LEU A 18 -1.13 -25.44 15.28
C LEU A 18 -1.53 -24.63 14.02
N LYS A 19 -2.79 -24.16 13.95
CA LYS A 19 -3.20 -23.26 12.85
C LYS A 19 -2.66 -21.83 12.98
N MET A 20 -2.23 -21.41 14.16
CA MET A 20 -1.57 -20.12 14.39
C MET A 20 -0.04 -20.16 14.16
N GLY A 21 0.55 -21.33 13.89
CA GLY A 21 1.99 -21.52 13.89
C GLY A 21 2.58 -22.12 12.60
N ILE A 22 1.82 -22.20 11.51
CA ILE A 22 2.39 -22.65 10.23
C ILE A 22 2.42 -21.46 9.27
N PHE A 23 3.26 -20.48 9.56
CA PHE A 23 4.03 -19.86 8.50
C PHE A 23 5.08 -20.91 8.11
N ASN A 24 4.86 -21.65 7.04
CA ASN A 24 5.92 -22.39 6.41
C ASN A 24 6.99 -21.35 6.01
N ASN A 25 8.06 -21.25 6.80
CA ASN A 25 9.29 -20.66 6.34
C ASN A 25 9.75 -21.48 5.14
N THR A 26 9.35 -21.09 3.97
CA THR A 26 10.06 -21.45 2.75
C THR A 26 11.40 -20.74 2.83
N GLU A 27 12.49 -21.42 2.53
CA GLU A 27 13.89 -20.99 2.69
C GLU A 27 14.25 -19.66 1.98
N ASN A 28 13.27 -18.88 1.48
CA ASN A 28 13.40 -17.62 0.74
C ASN A 28 12.51 -16.47 1.22
N GLU A 29 11.82 -16.57 2.36
CA GLU A 29 11.08 -15.43 2.88
C GLU A 29 12.02 -14.49 3.63
N GLN A 30 12.10 -13.23 3.16
CA GLN A 30 12.81 -12.17 3.88
C GLN A 30 12.23 -11.98 5.27
N SER A 31 13.07 -11.84 6.28
CA SER A 31 12.63 -11.44 7.61
C SER A 31 12.01 -10.04 7.59
N PHE A 32 11.19 -9.72 8.60
CA PHE A 32 10.57 -8.39 8.69
C PHE A 32 11.62 -7.25 8.68
N ASN A 33 12.75 -7.42 9.35
CA ASN A 33 13.82 -6.42 9.37
C ASN A 33 14.44 -6.24 7.98
N GLU A 34 14.76 -7.32 7.29
CA GLU A 34 15.27 -7.26 5.91
C GLU A 34 14.28 -6.60 4.96
N ALA A 35 12.97 -6.89 5.11
CA ALA A 35 11.94 -6.24 4.32
C ALA A 35 11.87 -4.72 4.54
N ILE A 36 12.04 -4.26 5.78
CA ILE A 36 12.14 -2.83 6.12
C ILE A 36 13.36 -2.19 5.46
N GLU A 37 14.50 -2.87 5.46
CA GLU A 37 15.76 -2.38 4.90
C GLU A 37 15.72 -2.33 3.37
N THR A 38 15.18 -3.36 2.73
CA THR A 38 15.11 -3.50 1.28
C THR A 38 14.01 -2.67 0.64
N ARG A 39 12.92 -2.38 1.36
CA ARG A 39 11.86 -1.50 0.86
C ARG A 39 12.40 -0.09 0.59
N ARG A 40 12.45 0.27 -0.68
CA ARG A 40 12.93 1.56 -1.16
C ARG A 40 11.91 2.19 -2.11
N THR A 41 11.99 3.49 -2.29
CA THR A 41 11.25 4.17 -3.36
C THR A 41 11.90 3.85 -4.70
N ILE A 42 11.17 3.19 -5.59
CA ILE A 42 11.59 2.83 -6.94
C ILE A 42 10.71 3.57 -7.94
N TYR A 43 11.31 4.35 -8.80
CA TYR A 43 10.60 5.14 -9.83
C TYR A 43 10.58 4.44 -11.20
N ASN A 44 11.63 3.69 -11.53
CA ASN A 44 11.76 2.99 -12.79
C ASN A 44 11.28 1.54 -12.61
N LEU A 45 10.06 1.30 -13.09
CA LEU A 45 9.32 0.06 -12.91
C LEU A 45 9.07 -0.61 -14.26
N GLU A 46 9.05 -1.95 -14.26
CA GLU A 46 8.63 -2.74 -15.41
C GLU A 46 7.11 -3.03 -15.36
N LYS A 47 6.56 -3.43 -16.51
CA LYS A 47 5.15 -3.83 -16.62
C LYS A 47 4.87 -5.23 -16.04
N THR A 48 5.91 -5.97 -15.68
CA THR A 48 5.83 -7.30 -15.10
C THR A 48 5.94 -7.26 -13.59
N ILE A 49 5.53 -8.35 -12.92
CA ILE A 49 5.81 -8.66 -11.52
C ILE A 49 6.14 -10.14 -11.36
N SER A 50 6.86 -10.47 -10.29
CA SER A 50 7.32 -11.83 -9.98
C SER A 50 6.24 -12.77 -9.43
N ILE A 51 5.06 -12.26 -9.11
CA ILE A 51 3.91 -13.02 -8.59
C ILE A 51 2.71 -12.89 -9.52
N SER A 52 1.69 -13.74 -9.36
CA SER A 52 0.45 -13.61 -10.12
C SER A 52 -0.45 -12.46 -9.60
N ASP A 53 -1.42 -12.03 -10.40
CA ASP A 53 -2.38 -11.00 -9.98
C ASP A 53 -3.23 -11.50 -8.80
N GLU A 54 -3.55 -12.80 -8.74
CA GLU A 54 -4.27 -13.41 -7.62
C GLU A 54 -3.46 -13.37 -6.32
N GLU A 55 -2.15 -13.68 -6.37
CA GLU A 55 -1.26 -13.56 -5.21
C GLU A 55 -1.12 -12.10 -4.76
N LEU A 56 -1.09 -11.15 -5.70
CA LEU A 56 -1.09 -9.72 -5.41
C LEU A 56 -2.39 -9.29 -4.70
N GLU A 57 -3.55 -9.73 -5.19
CA GLU A 57 -4.84 -9.47 -4.56
C GLU A 57 -4.90 -10.02 -3.14
N GLU A 58 -4.42 -11.27 -2.93
CA GLU A 58 -4.34 -11.89 -1.60
C GLU A 58 -3.42 -11.12 -0.66
N LEU A 59 -2.27 -10.65 -1.14
CA LEU A 59 -1.34 -9.83 -0.36
C LEU A 59 -1.99 -8.52 0.11
N ILE A 60 -2.68 -7.81 -0.79
CA ILE A 60 -3.38 -6.56 -0.48
C ILE A 60 -4.55 -6.84 0.48
N ALA A 61 -5.36 -7.86 0.21
CA ALA A 61 -6.48 -8.24 1.06
C ALA A 61 -6.03 -8.63 2.48
N HIS A 62 -4.87 -9.29 2.61
CA HIS A 62 -4.28 -9.61 3.90
C HIS A 62 -3.95 -8.33 4.71
N ALA A 63 -3.32 -7.35 4.07
CA ALA A 63 -3.03 -6.07 4.73
C ALA A 63 -4.32 -5.34 5.14
N VAL A 64 -5.32 -5.25 4.25
CA VAL A 64 -6.63 -4.63 4.54
C VAL A 64 -7.31 -5.28 5.75
N LYS A 65 -7.18 -6.60 5.89
CA LYS A 65 -7.80 -7.36 6.98
C LYS A 65 -7.09 -7.19 8.31
N HIS A 66 -5.76 -7.02 8.31
CA HIS A 66 -4.95 -7.16 9.54
C HIS A 66 -4.31 -5.87 10.02
N VAL A 67 -4.23 -4.82 9.19
CA VAL A 67 -3.73 -3.52 9.62
C VAL A 67 -4.73 -2.88 10.59
N PRO A 68 -4.28 -2.43 11.79
CA PRO A 68 -5.17 -1.86 12.79
C PRO A 68 -5.64 -0.45 12.43
N SER A 69 -6.77 -0.05 12.99
CA SER A 69 -7.30 1.32 12.92
C SER A 69 -7.86 1.75 14.27
N ALA A 70 -7.88 3.06 14.53
CA ALA A 70 -8.43 3.61 15.77
C ALA A 70 -9.90 3.21 15.91
N PHE A 71 -10.27 2.73 17.09
CA PHE A 71 -11.61 2.18 17.38
C PHE A 71 -12.07 1.09 16.42
N ASN A 72 -11.14 0.40 15.77
CA ASN A 72 -11.45 -0.57 14.73
C ASN A 72 -12.36 0.01 13.64
N SER A 73 -12.10 1.25 13.26
CA SER A 73 -12.91 2.02 12.30
C SER A 73 -12.96 1.39 10.92
N GLN A 74 -11.87 0.76 10.50
CA GLN A 74 -11.73 0.12 9.18
C GLN A 74 -12.19 1.07 8.05
N SER A 75 -11.82 2.36 8.14
CA SER A 75 -12.22 3.40 7.18
C SER A 75 -11.41 3.41 5.90
N THR A 76 -10.20 2.84 5.91
CA THR A 76 -9.33 2.77 4.73
C THR A 76 -9.99 1.94 3.63
N ARG A 77 -9.94 2.46 2.39
CA ARG A 77 -10.40 1.79 1.17
C ARG A 77 -9.23 1.72 0.19
N ILE A 78 -9.15 0.63 -0.54
CA ILE A 78 -8.09 0.40 -1.53
C ILE A 78 -8.71 0.05 -2.87
N VAL A 79 -8.17 0.67 -3.94
CA VAL A 79 -8.52 0.34 -5.32
C VAL A 79 -7.24 -0.07 -6.04
N LEU A 80 -7.24 -1.26 -6.61
CA LEU A 80 -6.14 -1.78 -7.42
C LEU A 80 -6.45 -1.53 -8.90
N LEU A 81 -5.59 -0.77 -9.57
CA LEU A 81 -5.65 -0.50 -10.99
C LEU A 81 -4.59 -1.32 -11.71
N LEU A 82 -5.01 -2.20 -12.61
CA LEU A 82 -4.14 -3.04 -13.44
C LEU A 82 -4.37 -2.76 -14.92
N ASN A 83 -3.40 -3.12 -15.75
CA ASN A 83 -3.49 -3.08 -17.20
C ASN A 83 -3.98 -1.71 -17.74
N ASP A 84 -5.00 -1.72 -18.56
CA ASP A 84 -5.57 -0.52 -19.18
C ASP A 84 -6.07 0.51 -18.15
N LYS A 85 -6.48 0.07 -16.96
CA LYS A 85 -6.95 0.98 -15.90
C LYS A 85 -5.78 1.75 -15.30
N ASN A 86 -4.63 1.11 -15.13
CA ASN A 86 -3.39 1.78 -14.73
C ASN A 86 -2.97 2.84 -15.78
N GLU A 87 -2.96 2.45 -17.05
CA GLU A 87 -2.59 3.35 -18.14
C GLU A 87 -3.55 4.56 -18.24
N GLN A 88 -4.85 4.32 -18.12
CA GLN A 88 -5.88 5.37 -18.14
C GLN A 88 -5.72 6.36 -16.99
N PHE A 89 -5.44 5.88 -15.78
CA PHE A 89 -5.22 6.74 -14.61
C PHE A 89 -4.04 7.69 -14.82
N TRP A 90 -2.89 7.16 -15.26
CA TRP A 90 -1.69 7.97 -15.44
C TRP A 90 -1.76 8.90 -16.65
N GLU A 91 -2.46 8.51 -17.72
CA GLU A 91 -2.70 9.40 -18.87
C GLU A 91 -3.58 10.59 -18.48
N ASN A 92 -4.64 10.33 -17.71
CA ASN A 92 -5.49 11.37 -17.15
C ASN A 92 -4.71 12.30 -16.20
N THR A 93 -3.93 11.73 -15.27
CA THR A 93 -3.07 12.48 -14.36
C THR A 93 -2.07 13.36 -15.13
N LYS A 94 -1.47 12.83 -16.19
CA LYS A 94 -0.56 13.58 -17.05
C LYS A 94 -1.23 14.80 -17.70
N SER A 95 -2.43 14.62 -18.21
CA SER A 95 -3.21 15.69 -18.84
C SER A 95 -3.54 16.81 -17.86
N ILE A 96 -4.01 16.46 -16.66
CA ILE A 96 -4.33 17.41 -15.58
C ILE A 96 -3.09 18.18 -15.13
N LEU A 97 -1.95 17.48 -14.95
CA LEU A 97 -0.70 18.13 -14.56
C LEU A 97 -0.20 19.12 -15.61
N LYS A 98 -0.30 18.75 -16.90
CA LYS A 98 0.08 19.63 -17.99
C LYS A 98 -0.74 20.92 -17.99
N GLU A 99 -2.04 20.80 -17.78
CA GLU A 99 -2.97 21.93 -17.70
C GLU A 99 -2.69 22.79 -16.47
N THR A 100 -2.50 22.16 -15.30
CA THR A 100 -2.20 22.84 -14.05
C THR A 100 -0.86 23.58 -14.04
N MET A 101 0.16 23.01 -14.69
CA MET A 101 1.49 23.64 -14.78
C MET A 101 1.50 24.85 -15.73
N GLY A 102 0.61 24.89 -16.70
CA GLY A 102 0.52 25.97 -17.68
C GLY A 102 1.64 25.92 -18.73
N PRO A 103 1.59 26.84 -19.74
CA PRO A 103 2.48 26.80 -20.90
C PRO A 103 3.92 27.25 -20.61
N ASP A 104 4.16 28.00 -19.55
CA ASP A 104 5.46 28.64 -19.27
C ASP A 104 6.45 27.72 -18.53
N ARG A 105 6.01 26.52 -18.12
CA ARG A 105 6.84 25.57 -17.40
C ARG A 105 7.26 24.42 -18.31
N ASP A 106 8.53 24.00 -18.19
CA ASP A 106 9.00 22.77 -18.84
C ASP A 106 8.28 21.55 -18.23
N PHE A 107 7.43 20.93 -19.03
CA PHE A 107 6.66 19.76 -18.64
C PHE A 107 7.41 18.43 -18.86
N GLU A 108 8.52 18.45 -19.60
CA GLU A 108 9.20 17.22 -20.03
C GLU A 108 9.65 16.31 -18.87
N PRO A 109 10.27 16.80 -17.76
CA PRO A 109 10.62 15.95 -16.63
C PRO A 109 9.40 15.32 -15.96
N THR A 110 8.30 16.08 -15.85
CA THR A 110 7.03 15.58 -15.29
C THR A 110 6.42 14.50 -16.19
N ARG A 111 6.40 14.75 -17.50
CA ARG A 111 5.91 13.80 -18.51
C ARG A 111 6.66 12.47 -18.42
N GLN A 112 7.99 12.49 -18.38
CA GLN A 112 8.81 11.29 -18.28
C GLN A 112 8.52 10.50 -17.00
N LYS A 113 8.39 11.18 -15.88
CA LYS A 113 8.04 10.56 -14.60
C LYS A 113 6.68 9.86 -14.65
N ILE A 114 5.66 10.53 -15.19
CA ILE A 114 4.32 9.97 -15.31
C ILE A 114 4.28 8.81 -16.31
N ASP A 115 5.00 8.93 -17.43
CA ASP A 115 5.11 7.86 -18.42
C ASP A 115 5.76 6.60 -17.80
N ASN A 116 6.73 6.73 -16.91
CA ASN A 116 7.30 5.59 -16.17
C ASN A 116 6.25 4.92 -15.27
N PHE A 117 5.41 5.70 -14.56
CA PHE A 117 4.34 5.13 -13.76
C PHE A 117 3.25 4.46 -14.60
N LYS A 118 2.91 5.05 -15.74
CA LYS A 118 2.00 4.45 -16.72
C LYS A 118 2.49 3.09 -17.22
N HIS A 119 3.80 2.89 -17.35
CA HIS A 119 4.40 1.63 -17.77
C HIS A 119 4.64 0.64 -16.63
N SER A 120 4.27 0.96 -15.39
CA SER A 120 4.33 0.02 -14.29
C SER A 120 3.26 -1.09 -14.44
N HIS A 121 3.37 -2.16 -13.66
CA HIS A 121 2.40 -3.26 -13.66
C HIS A 121 1.01 -2.79 -13.24
N GLY A 122 0.94 -1.94 -12.20
CA GLY A 122 -0.30 -1.40 -11.70
C GLY A 122 -0.09 -0.25 -10.74
N THR A 123 -1.20 0.28 -10.23
CA THR A 123 -1.22 1.32 -9.20
C THR A 123 -2.25 0.99 -8.14
N ILE A 124 -1.85 1.11 -6.88
CA ILE A 124 -2.74 1.02 -5.73
C ILE A 124 -3.16 2.43 -5.34
N LEU A 125 -4.46 2.70 -5.31
CA LEU A 125 -5.03 3.95 -4.82
C LEU A 125 -5.51 3.74 -3.39
N TYR A 126 -5.12 4.65 -2.50
CA TYR A 126 -5.48 4.62 -1.09
C TYR A 126 -6.50 5.72 -0.78
N TYR A 127 -7.61 5.34 -0.18
CA TYR A 127 -8.70 6.24 0.19
C TYR A 127 -9.02 6.13 1.67
N GLU A 128 -9.67 7.16 2.21
CA GLU A 128 -10.39 7.15 3.47
C GLU A 128 -11.88 7.42 3.24
N ASP A 129 -12.72 6.52 3.75
CA ASP A 129 -14.18 6.66 3.68
C ASP A 129 -14.67 7.66 4.71
N GLN A 130 -14.98 8.86 4.25
CA GLN A 130 -15.42 9.97 5.10
C GLN A 130 -16.75 9.68 5.80
N SER A 131 -17.59 8.80 5.26
CA SER A 131 -18.85 8.41 5.93
C SER A 131 -18.59 7.67 7.25
N VAL A 132 -17.55 6.84 7.30
CA VAL A 132 -17.13 6.13 8.52
C VAL A 132 -16.54 7.11 9.53
N ILE A 133 -15.70 8.04 9.07
CA ILE A 133 -15.06 9.05 9.93
C ILE A 133 -16.12 9.96 10.53
N ASN A 134 -17.04 10.50 9.71
CA ASN A 134 -18.11 11.37 10.17
C ASN A 134 -19.01 10.67 11.19
N ALA A 135 -19.38 9.41 10.97
CA ALA A 135 -20.18 8.63 11.92
C ALA A 135 -19.50 8.46 13.29
N LEU A 136 -18.16 8.34 13.30
CA LEU A 136 -17.39 8.28 14.55
C LEU A 136 -17.29 9.65 15.23
N GLN A 137 -17.15 10.73 14.46
CA GLN A 137 -17.14 12.11 14.95
C GLN A 137 -18.47 12.45 15.62
N ASP A 138 -19.59 12.10 14.98
CA ASP A 138 -20.94 12.31 15.54
C ASP A 138 -21.16 11.52 16.83
N LYS A 139 -20.70 10.26 16.86
CA LYS A 139 -20.82 9.38 18.02
C LYS A 139 -19.96 9.81 19.20
N MET A 140 -18.79 10.37 18.93
CA MET A 140 -17.78 10.71 19.95
C MET A 140 -17.21 12.12 19.72
N PRO A 141 -18.01 13.19 19.91
CA PRO A 141 -17.60 14.56 19.57
C PRO A 141 -16.37 15.08 20.32
N ASN A 142 -16.04 14.50 21.47
CA ASN A 142 -14.82 14.83 22.22
C ASN A 142 -13.53 14.48 21.45
N PHE A 143 -13.60 13.61 20.44
CA PHE A 143 -12.49 13.19 19.60
C PHE A 143 -12.66 13.63 18.15
N TYR A 144 -13.53 14.59 17.88
CA TYR A 144 -13.91 15.00 16.52
C TYR A 144 -12.70 15.19 15.59
N GLU A 145 -11.76 16.05 15.96
CA GLU A 145 -10.56 16.34 15.17
C GLU A 145 -9.60 15.15 15.10
N ASN A 146 -9.59 14.31 16.13
CA ASN A 146 -8.69 13.17 16.19
C ASN A 146 -9.02 12.09 15.17
N PHE A 147 -10.30 11.89 14.83
CA PHE A 147 -10.69 10.83 13.90
C PHE A 147 -10.10 11.03 12.51
N GLU A 148 -10.03 12.27 12.00
CA GLU A 148 -9.36 12.55 10.73
C GLU A 148 -7.86 12.25 10.81
N ILE A 149 -7.21 12.60 11.92
CA ILE A 149 -5.78 12.32 12.13
C ILE A 149 -5.54 10.83 12.23
N TRP A 150 -6.33 10.11 13.03
CA TRP A 150 -6.17 8.67 13.23
C TRP A 150 -6.49 7.85 11.98
N SER A 151 -7.44 8.29 11.15
CA SER A 151 -7.73 7.64 9.87
C SER A 151 -6.54 7.74 8.91
N ASN A 152 -5.93 8.94 8.81
CA ASN A 152 -4.73 9.13 8.00
C ASN A 152 -3.53 8.30 8.52
N GLN A 153 -3.40 8.14 9.84
CA GLN A 153 -2.38 7.26 10.43
C GLN A 153 -2.64 5.78 10.09
N ALA A 154 -3.90 5.32 10.15
CA ALA A 154 -4.27 3.98 9.75
C ALA A 154 -4.01 3.74 8.25
N ASN A 155 -4.32 4.73 7.41
CA ASN A 155 -4.01 4.70 5.98
C ASN A 155 -2.51 4.56 5.72
N ALA A 156 -1.68 5.35 6.41
CA ALA A 156 -0.22 5.27 6.31
C ALA A 156 0.32 3.89 6.74
N MET A 157 -0.30 3.25 7.74
CA MET A 157 0.04 1.87 8.12
C MET A 157 -0.29 0.87 7.01
N HIS A 158 -1.44 1.00 6.31
CA HIS A 158 -1.76 0.19 5.14
C HIS A 158 -0.76 0.40 4.00
N GLN A 159 -0.43 1.67 3.69
CA GLN A 159 0.56 2.00 2.68
C GLN A 159 1.91 1.33 2.98
N TYR A 160 2.37 1.44 4.21
CA TYR A 160 3.65 0.86 4.63
C TYR A 160 3.63 -0.67 4.62
N ALA A 161 2.56 -1.28 5.14
CA ALA A 161 2.42 -2.75 5.18
C ALA A 161 2.42 -3.34 3.76
N ILE A 162 1.63 -2.78 2.84
CA ILE A 162 1.57 -3.25 1.45
C ILE A 162 2.89 -3.01 0.74
N TRP A 163 3.49 -1.83 0.88
CA TRP A 163 4.77 -1.51 0.27
C TRP A 163 5.89 -2.45 0.73
N THR A 164 5.93 -2.75 2.03
CA THR A 164 6.91 -3.69 2.60
C THR A 164 6.66 -5.10 2.10
N ALA A 165 5.39 -5.54 2.05
CA ALA A 165 5.03 -6.85 1.52
C ALA A 165 5.39 -7.01 0.02
N LEU A 166 5.18 -5.97 -0.81
CA LEU A 166 5.65 -5.95 -2.20
C LEU A 166 7.18 -6.11 -2.27
N ALA A 167 7.91 -5.40 -1.40
CA ALA A 167 9.37 -5.47 -1.37
C ALA A 167 9.89 -6.89 -1.02
N THR A 168 9.19 -7.65 -0.15
CA THR A 168 9.55 -9.07 0.13
C THR A 168 9.44 -9.97 -1.09
N LYS A 169 8.65 -9.57 -2.09
CA LYS A 169 8.49 -10.28 -3.36
C LYS A 169 9.40 -9.72 -4.46
N GLY A 170 10.31 -8.79 -4.14
CA GLY A 170 11.18 -8.14 -5.11
C GLY A 170 10.47 -7.10 -5.98
N ILE A 171 9.22 -6.75 -5.66
CA ILE A 171 8.42 -5.78 -6.41
C ILE A 171 8.75 -4.38 -5.90
N GLY A 172 9.14 -3.50 -6.83
CA GLY A 172 9.40 -2.09 -6.58
C GLY A 172 8.10 -1.29 -6.53
N ALA A 173 8.09 -0.22 -5.73
CA ALA A 173 6.99 0.73 -5.70
C ALA A 173 7.45 2.12 -5.26
N SER A 174 6.61 3.13 -5.51
CA SER A 174 6.81 4.49 -5.03
C SER A 174 5.49 5.12 -4.59
N LEU A 175 5.51 5.84 -3.48
CA LEU A 175 4.33 6.54 -2.98
C LEU A 175 4.25 7.93 -3.60
N GLN A 176 3.10 8.26 -4.19
CA GLN A 176 2.83 9.53 -4.88
C GLN A 176 1.60 10.22 -4.27
N HIS A 177 1.52 11.55 -4.42
CA HIS A 177 0.45 12.38 -3.87
C HIS A 177 0.05 13.43 -4.90
N TYR A 178 -0.74 13.02 -5.90
CA TYR A 178 -1.30 13.93 -6.92
C TYR A 178 -2.67 14.49 -6.53
N ASN A 179 -3.20 14.04 -5.40
CA ASN A 179 -4.38 14.62 -4.77
C ASN A 179 -4.08 16.05 -4.27
N PRO A 180 -5.05 17.00 -4.26
CA PRO A 180 -6.45 16.77 -4.66
C PRO A 180 -6.72 16.95 -6.17
N ILE A 181 -5.74 17.33 -6.99
CA ILE A 181 -5.96 17.73 -8.38
C ILE A 181 -6.51 16.61 -9.29
N VAL A 182 -6.31 15.35 -8.91
CA VAL A 182 -6.81 14.17 -9.65
C VAL A 182 -8.07 13.55 -9.04
N ASP A 183 -8.55 14.03 -7.88
CA ASP A 183 -9.57 13.35 -7.09
C ASP A 183 -10.88 13.20 -7.85
N GLU A 184 -11.43 14.30 -8.36
CA GLU A 184 -12.73 14.32 -9.05
C GLU A 184 -12.69 13.50 -10.33
N SER A 185 -11.63 13.67 -11.14
CA SER A 185 -11.48 12.94 -12.40
C SER A 185 -11.31 11.44 -12.16
N THR A 186 -10.55 11.04 -11.12
CA THR A 186 -10.35 9.65 -10.75
C THR A 186 -11.65 9.02 -10.24
N ALA A 187 -12.40 9.74 -9.41
CA ALA A 187 -13.69 9.28 -8.91
C ALA A 187 -14.68 9.04 -10.04
N SER A 188 -14.77 9.98 -10.98
CA SER A 188 -15.63 9.85 -12.16
C SER A 188 -15.20 8.73 -13.10
N GLN A 189 -13.89 8.56 -13.32
CA GLN A 189 -13.33 7.58 -14.25
C GLN A 189 -13.51 6.13 -13.80
N PHE A 190 -13.49 5.89 -12.48
CA PHE A 190 -13.50 4.55 -11.90
C PHE A 190 -14.73 4.28 -11.01
N ASP A 191 -15.76 5.09 -11.09
CA ASP A 191 -17.01 4.95 -10.31
C ASP A 191 -16.76 4.88 -8.80
N ILE A 192 -15.79 5.67 -8.30
CA ILE A 192 -15.44 5.70 -6.88
C ILE A 192 -16.52 6.45 -6.09
N PRO A 193 -17.00 5.92 -4.95
CA PRO A 193 -17.95 6.62 -4.11
C PRO A 193 -17.46 8.01 -3.70
N ASN A 194 -18.30 9.02 -3.76
CA ASN A 194 -17.97 10.40 -3.42
C ASN A 194 -17.63 10.63 -1.94
N THR A 195 -17.91 9.63 -1.08
CA THR A 195 -17.48 9.62 0.32
C THR A 195 -16.02 9.19 0.50
N TRP A 196 -15.36 8.68 -0.53
CA TRP A 196 -13.98 8.22 -0.46
C TRP A 196 -13.03 9.34 -0.87
N LYS A 197 -12.23 9.82 0.08
CA LYS A 197 -11.21 10.84 -0.13
C LYS A 197 -9.89 10.18 -0.52
N LEU A 198 -9.34 10.54 -1.66
CA LEU A 198 -8.06 10.03 -2.13
C LEU A 198 -6.91 10.53 -1.24
N ILE A 199 -6.06 9.63 -0.77
CA ILE A 199 -4.94 9.94 0.12
C ILE A 199 -3.60 9.81 -0.60
N ALA A 200 -3.40 8.72 -1.35
CA ALA A 200 -2.14 8.45 -2.03
C ALA A 200 -2.30 7.49 -3.21
N GLN A 201 -1.29 7.46 -4.07
CA GLN A 201 -1.16 6.56 -5.20
C GLN A 201 0.18 5.83 -5.11
N MET A 202 0.19 4.52 -5.37
CA MET A 202 1.40 3.71 -5.33
C MET A 202 1.54 2.89 -6.61
N PRO A 203 2.21 3.42 -7.65
CA PRO A 203 2.62 2.61 -8.80
C PRO A 203 3.63 1.56 -8.35
N PHE A 204 3.51 0.34 -8.91
CA PHE A 204 4.37 -0.79 -8.58
C PHE A 204 4.63 -1.68 -9.81
N GLY A 205 5.74 -2.42 -9.76
CA GLY A 205 6.18 -3.35 -10.81
C GLY A 205 7.55 -3.93 -10.49
N ASP A 206 8.08 -4.78 -11.33
CA ASP A 206 9.45 -5.26 -11.18
C ASP A 206 10.45 -4.09 -11.25
N VAL A 207 11.56 -4.23 -10.53
CA VAL A 207 12.56 -3.17 -10.43
C VAL A 207 13.40 -3.11 -11.70
N ARG A 208 13.24 -2.05 -12.50
CA ARG A 208 14.09 -1.79 -13.68
C ARG A 208 15.43 -1.19 -13.28
N GLU A 209 15.42 -0.30 -12.30
CA GLU A 209 16.60 0.37 -11.78
C GLU A 209 16.51 0.50 -10.27
N SER A 210 17.57 0.08 -9.58
CA SER A 210 17.64 0.13 -8.11
C SER A 210 17.68 1.56 -7.60
N ALA A 211 17.18 1.76 -6.38
CA ALA A 211 17.27 3.06 -5.72
C ALA A 211 18.73 3.44 -5.42
N ASN A 212 19.03 4.74 -5.54
CA ASN A 212 20.31 5.30 -5.11
C ASN A 212 20.54 5.07 -3.62
N GLU A 213 21.80 5.18 -3.17
CA GLU A 213 22.15 5.11 -1.76
C GLU A 213 21.35 6.11 -0.92
N LYS A 214 20.91 5.67 0.26
CA LYS A 214 20.12 6.49 1.18
C LYS A 214 21.01 7.10 2.25
N GLU A 215 21.00 8.42 2.34
CA GLU A 215 21.56 9.12 3.50
C GLU A 215 20.72 8.83 4.75
N ILE A 216 21.37 8.36 5.81
CA ILE A 216 20.74 8.07 7.10
C ILE A 216 21.30 9.02 8.14
N LYS A 217 20.44 9.87 8.71
CA LYS A 217 20.79 10.73 9.83
C LYS A 217 21.06 9.89 11.09
N PRO A 218 21.91 10.35 12.01
CA PRO A 218 22.19 9.66 13.26
C PRO A 218 20.92 9.25 14.01
N VAL A 219 20.91 8.02 14.55
CA VAL A 219 19.74 7.50 15.26
C VAL A 219 19.52 8.23 16.57
N GLU A 220 20.59 8.66 17.20
CA GLU A 220 20.64 9.38 18.49
C GLU A 220 19.85 10.69 18.46
N ASP A 221 19.75 11.32 17.29
CA ASP A 221 18.97 12.56 17.10
C ASP A 221 17.44 12.30 17.12
N ARG A 222 17.02 11.05 16.99
CA ARG A 222 15.62 10.65 16.75
C ARG A 222 15.12 9.59 17.73
N PHE A 223 16.00 9.03 18.56
CA PHE A 223 15.67 7.96 19.48
C PHE A 223 16.32 8.21 20.83
N ILE A 224 15.52 8.39 21.87
CA ILE A 224 15.97 8.68 23.24
C ILE A 224 15.49 7.57 24.16
N ILE A 225 16.39 7.00 24.95
CA ILE A 225 16.10 6.01 25.98
C ILE A 225 16.03 6.72 27.35
N LYS A 226 14.95 6.55 28.05
CA LYS A 226 14.80 6.90 29.47
C LYS A 226 14.71 5.59 30.28
N LYS A 227 15.63 5.38 31.22
CA LYS A 227 15.70 4.20 32.10
C LYS A 227 15.42 4.59 33.54
#